data_236e8a3c9a41ebaa343636ed484b1abe
#
_entry.id   236e8a3c9a41ebaa343636ed484b1abe
#
_cell.length_a   1.000
_cell.length_b   1.000
_cell.length_c   1.000
_cell.angle_alpha   90.00
_cell.angle_beta   90.00
_cell.angle_gamma   90.00
#
_symmetry.space_group_name_H-M   'P 1'
#
loop_
_entity.id
_entity.type
_entity.pdbx_description
1 polymer ?
#
loop_
_entity_poly.entity_id
_entity_poly.type
_entity_poly.pdbx_seq_one_letter_code
_entity_poly.pdbx_strand_id
1 'polypeptide(L)'
;MIVTYFSATGTTESAAKALARAIGGELYRIEPADRYTRRDLDWNDASSRTSAERNDESARPSLAGKAPDLSAYDAVLVGFPIWWAVEPRIVDSFLDSVNLTGTTVVPFATSGGSGISRATERIRKLHPEARVLDGRVLNGSPSGRRLAEWVDGLGM
;
A
#
# COMPACT_ATOMS: atom_id res chain seq x y z
N MET A 1 5.41 11.82 -9.35
CA MET A 1 4.89 10.90 -8.31
C MET A 1 4.05 9.81 -8.93
N ILE A 2 4.08 8.64 -8.34
CA ILE A 2 3.20 7.52 -8.70
C ILE A 2 2.44 7.03 -7.46
N VAL A 3 1.16 6.73 -7.63
CA VAL A 3 0.30 6.11 -6.61
C VAL A 3 0.17 4.63 -6.93
N THR A 4 0.77 3.80 -6.11
CA THR A 4 0.65 2.34 -6.20
C THR A 4 -0.32 1.83 -5.15
N TYR A 5 -1.08 0.78 -5.42
CA TYR A 5 -2.03 0.27 -4.45
C TYR A 5 -2.38 -1.19 -4.66
N PHE A 6 -2.69 -1.86 -3.55
CA PHE A 6 -3.40 -3.14 -3.53
C PHE A 6 -4.80 -2.93 -2.96
N SER A 7 -5.79 -3.52 -3.60
CA SER A 7 -7.19 -3.47 -3.13
C SER A 7 -7.87 -4.82 -3.34
N ALA A 8 -8.40 -5.39 -2.27
CA ALA A 8 -9.12 -6.67 -2.32
C ALA A 8 -10.62 -6.48 -2.62
N THR A 9 -11.23 -5.40 -2.13
CA THR A 9 -12.68 -5.16 -2.19
C THR A 9 -13.08 -3.88 -2.90
N GLY A 10 -12.12 -3.07 -3.37
CA GLY A 10 -12.36 -1.82 -4.08
C GLY A 10 -12.27 -0.56 -3.21
N THR A 11 -12.22 -0.68 -1.88
CA THR A 11 -12.16 0.49 -0.99
C THR A 11 -10.84 1.25 -1.14
N THR A 12 -9.71 0.55 -1.06
CA THR A 12 -8.39 1.15 -1.27
C THR A 12 -8.23 1.68 -2.70
N GLU A 13 -8.76 0.97 -3.69
CA GLU A 13 -8.76 1.44 -5.09
C GLU A 13 -9.42 2.80 -5.24
N SER A 14 -10.58 3.00 -4.62
CA SER A 14 -11.28 4.28 -4.66
C SER A 14 -10.44 5.41 -4.06
N ALA A 15 -9.80 5.16 -2.91
CA ALA A 15 -8.90 6.10 -2.28
C ALA A 15 -7.67 6.42 -3.16
N ALA A 16 -7.05 5.40 -3.75
CA ALA A 16 -5.90 5.56 -4.63
C ALA A 16 -6.22 6.37 -5.90
N LYS A 17 -7.37 6.10 -6.52
CA LYS A 17 -7.83 6.87 -7.69
C LYS A 17 -8.10 8.34 -7.35
N ALA A 18 -8.70 8.60 -6.19
CA ALA A 18 -8.94 9.96 -5.73
C ALA A 18 -7.62 10.69 -5.46
N LEU A 19 -6.68 10.03 -4.80
CA LEU A 19 -5.35 10.57 -4.51
C LEU A 19 -4.56 10.89 -5.78
N ALA A 20 -4.48 9.93 -6.71
CA ALA A 20 -3.76 10.13 -7.98
C ALA A 20 -4.33 11.32 -8.77
N ARG A 21 -5.66 11.46 -8.84
CA ARG A 21 -6.30 12.63 -9.48
C ARG A 21 -5.97 13.94 -8.77
N ALA A 22 -5.96 13.93 -7.44
CA ALA A 22 -5.71 15.14 -6.65
C ALA A 22 -4.31 15.71 -6.84
N ILE A 23 -3.32 14.82 -7.03
CA ILE A 23 -1.90 15.21 -7.15
C ILE A 23 -1.38 15.18 -8.59
N GLY A 24 -2.22 14.83 -9.57
CA GLY A 24 -1.78 14.64 -10.96
C GLY A 24 -0.76 13.51 -11.12
N GLY A 25 -0.80 12.51 -10.25
CA GLY A 25 0.11 11.37 -10.24
C GLY A 25 -0.35 10.22 -11.13
N GLU A 26 0.61 9.39 -11.55
CA GLU A 26 0.29 8.13 -12.23
C GLU A 26 -0.30 7.12 -11.24
N LEU A 27 -1.04 6.14 -11.75
CA LEU A 27 -1.70 5.12 -10.95
C LEU A 27 -1.22 3.73 -11.37
N TYR A 28 -0.79 2.93 -10.40
CA TYR A 28 -0.40 1.54 -10.63
C TYR A 28 -1.10 0.60 -9.64
N ARG A 29 -1.76 -0.42 -10.16
CA ARG A 29 -2.39 -1.45 -9.32
C ARG A 29 -1.42 -2.61 -9.07
N ILE A 30 -1.21 -2.93 -7.81
CA ILE A 30 -0.49 -4.13 -7.39
C ILE A 30 -1.45 -5.32 -7.52
N GLU A 31 -1.16 -6.21 -8.46
CA GLU A 31 -1.99 -7.39 -8.73
C GLU A 31 -1.31 -8.65 -8.22
N PRO A 32 -1.96 -9.44 -7.36
CA PRO A 32 -1.49 -10.78 -7.04
C PRO A 32 -1.67 -11.70 -8.25
N ALA A 33 -0.73 -12.65 -8.45
CA ALA A 33 -0.86 -13.67 -9.50
C ALA A 33 -2.12 -14.52 -9.29
N ASP A 34 -2.42 -14.85 -8.03
CA ASP A 34 -3.67 -15.49 -7.61
C ASP A 34 -4.51 -14.47 -6.85
N ARG A 35 -5.65 -14.10 -7.41
CA ARG A 35 -6.57 -13.15 -6.76
C ARG A 35 -7.10 -13.70 -5.45
N TYR A 36 -7.25 -12.81 -4.48
CA TYR A 36 -7.90 -13.15 -3.21
C TYR A 36 -9.39 -13.35 -3.44
N THR A 37 -9.87 -14.55 -3.13
CA THR A 37 -11.29 -14.87 -3.12
C THR A 37 -11.95 -14.41 -1.82
N ARG A 38 -13.27 -14.41 -1.78
CA ARG A 38 -14.02 -14.11 -0.55
C ARG A 38 -13.63 -15.04 0.60
N ARG A 39 -13.38 -16.32 0.30
CA ARG A 39 -12.92 -17.31 1.28
C ARG A 39 -11.50 -17.01 1.77
N ASP A 40 -10.62 -16.57 0.88
CA ASP A 40 -9.25 -16.18 1.23
C ASP A 40 -9.21 -15.00 2.20
N LEU A 41 -10.21 -14.11 2.14
CA LEU A 41 -10.33 -12.91 2.96
C LEU A 41 -11.04 -13.15 4.31
N ASP A 42 -11.47 -14.37 4.60
CA ASP A 42 -12.14 -14.68 5.86
C ASP A 42 -11.14 -14.69 7.03
N TRP A 43 -11.06 -13.56 7.71
CA TRP A 43 -10.16 -13.37 8.84
C TRP A 43 -10.59 -14.13 10.11
N ASN A 44 -11.83 -14.66 10.16
CA ASN A 44 -12.32 -15.52 11.23
C ASN A 44 -11.89 -16.99 11.04
N ASP A 45 -11.50 -17.38 9.82
CA ASP A 45 -10.99 -18.70 9.52
C ASP A 45 -9.46 -18.70 9.66
N ALA A 46 -8.95 -19.36 10.70
CA ALA A 46 -7.51 -19.48 10.97
C ALA A 46 -6.74 -20.20 9.83
N SER A 47 -7.43 -20.97 8.99
CA SER A 47 -6.86 -21.68 7.83
C SER A 47 -6.98 -20.89 6.52
N SER A 48 -7.62 -19.71 6.51
CA SER A 48 -7.74 -18.90 5.32
C SER A 48 -6.36 -18.42 4.82
N ARG A 49 -6.27 -18.10 3.54
CA ARG A 49 -5.04 -17.60 2.93
C ARG A 49 -4.48 -16.37 3.64
N THR A 50 -5.31 -15.38 3.94
CA THR A 50 -4.86 -14.17 4.62
C THR A 50 -4.40 -14.43 6.05
N SER A 51 -5.05 -15.36 6.77
CA SER A 51 -4.63 -15.77 8.11
C SER A 51 -3.27 -16.49 8.07
N ALA A 52 -3.05 -17.37 7.10
CA ALA A 52 -1.77 -18.05 6.90
C ALA A 52 -0.65 -17.05 6.56
N GLU A 53 -0.90 -16.11 5.66
CA GLU A 53 0.05 -15.06 5.28
C GLU A 53 0.39 -14.15 6.48
N ARG A 54 -0.60 -13.79 7.28
CA ARG A 54 -0.38 -13.03 8.52
C ARG A 54 0.60 -13.71 9.47
N ASN A 55 0.46 -15.01 9.65
CA ASN A 55 1.26 -15.80 10.58
C ASN A 55 2.68 -16.09 10.08
N ASP A 56 2.97 -15.76 8.82
CA ASP A 56 4.30 -15.91 8.21
C ASP A 56 4.79 -14.54 7.70
N GLU A 57 5.65 -13.90 8.47
CA GLU A 57 6.21 -12.59 8.10
C GLU A 57 7.09 -12.64 6.84
N SER A 58 7.59 -13.81 6.48
CA SER A 58 8.39 -14.04 5.27
C SER A 58 7.56 -14.36 4.03
N ALA A 59 6.24 -14.53 4.19
CA ALA A 59 5.35 -14.80 3.06
C ALA A 59 5.43 -13.68 2.01
N ARG A 60 5.62 -14.08 0.74
CA ARG A 60 5.68 -13.18 -0.41
C ARG A 60 4.82 -13.74 -1.53
N PRO A 61 3.51 -13.47 -1.52
CA PRO A 61 2.62 -13.89 -2.59
C PRO A 61 3.13 -13.41 -3.94
N SER A 62 3.02 -14.25 -4.97
CA SER A 62 3.49 -13.91 -6.30
C SER A 62 2.68 -12.77 -6.92
N LEU A 63 3.38 -11.87 -7.61
CA LEU A 63 2.79 -10.76 -8.35
C LEU A 63 2.43 -11.17 -9.77
N ALA A 64 1.35 -10.63 -10.31
CA ALA A 64 1.02 -10.71 -11.73
C ALA A 64 1.80 -9.64 -12.50
N GLY A 65 2.49 -10.06 -13.56
CA GLY A 65 3.21 -9.14 -14.44
C GLY A 65 4.48 -8.55 -13.83
N LYS A 66 5.01 -7.54 -14.50
CA LYS A 66 6.24 -6.85 -14.13
C LYS A 66 5.92 -5.56 -13.37
N ALA A 67 6.61 -5.33 -12.27
CA ALA A 67 6.54 -4.07 -11.55
C ALA A 67 7.04 -2.89 -12.41
N PRO A 68 6.51 -1.67 -12.21
CA PRO A 68 6.95 -0.49 -12.93
C PRO A 68 8.39 -0.12 -12.54
N ASP A 69 9.09 0.54 -13.45
CA ASP A 69 10.35 1.19 -13.11
C ASP A 69 10.06 2.47 -12.33
N LEU A 70 10.48 2.50 -11.08
CA LEU A 70 10.25 3.63 -10.19
C LEU A 70 11.31 4.74 -10.30
N SER A 71 12.35 4.56 -11.10
CA SER A 71 13.45 5.53 -11.23
C SER A 71 13.03 6.89 -11.80
N ALA A 72 11.89 6.94 -12.49
CA ALA A 72 11.32 8.18 -13.04
C ALA A 72 10.52 9.01 -12.01
N TYR A 73 10.37 8.51 -10.78
CA TYR A 73 9.51 9.14 -9.76
C TYR A 73 10.31 9.50 -8.51
N ASP A 74 10.17 10.74 -8.07
CA ASP A 74 10.78 11.21 -6.82
C ASP A 74 10.09 10.63 -5.58
N ALA A 75 8.82 10.30 -5.71
CA ALA A 75 8.03 9.72 -4.62
C ALA A 75 7.04 8.67 -5.10
N VAL A 76 6.90 7.62 -4.30
CA VAL A 76 5.97 6.51 -4.46
C VAL A 76 5.01 6.52 -3.29
N LEU A 77 3.72 6.74 -3.56
CA LEU A 77 2.68 6.56 -2.56
C LEU A 77 2.20 5.11 -2.67
N VAL A 78 2.18 4.39 -1.56
CA VAL A 78 1.76 2.98 -1.54
C VAL A 78 0.54 2.78 -0.66
N GLY A 79 -0.54 2.31 -1.29
CA GLY A 79 -1.85 2.14 -0.66
C GLY A 79 -2.24 0.69 -0.43
N PHE A 80 -2.88 0.43 0.70
CA PHE A 80 -3.31 -0.91 1.08
C PHE A 80 -4.44 -0.88 2.13
N PRO A 81 -5.26 -1.94 2.19
CA PRO A 81 -6.10 -2.15 3.35
C PRO A 81 -5.24 -2.61 4.53
N ILE A 82 -5.53 -2.12 5.74
CA ILE A 82 -4.84 -2.60 6.92
C ILE A 82 -5.43 -3.95 7.33
N TRP A 83 -4.58 -4.98 7.33
CA TRP A 83 -4.89 -6.31 7.81
C TRP A 83 -4.07 -6.60 9.07
N TRP A 84 -4.75 -6.77 10.20
CA TRP A 84 -4.10 -6.99 11.51
C TRP A 84 -3.01 -5.94 11.82
N ALA A 85 -3.36 -4.67 11.69
CA ALA A 85 -2.54 -3.51 11.99
C ALA A 85 -1.33 -3.26 11.07
N VAL A 86 -1.09 -4.09 10.06
CA VAL A 86 0.00 -3.95 9.10
C VAL A 86 -0.48 -4.07 7.65
N GLU A 87 0.42 -3.84 6.72
CA GLU A 87 0.19 -4.04 5.29
C GLU A 87 0.04 -5.53 4.95
N PRO A 88 -0.77 -5.87 3.93
CA PRO A 88 -0.83 -7.23 3.40
C PRO A 88 0.52 -7.67 2.81
N ARG A 89 0.82 -8.97 2.88
CA ARG A 89 2.10 -9.51 2.37
C ARG A 89 2.32 -9.29 0.87
N ILE A 90 1.26 -9.15 0.09
CA ILE A 90 1.38 -8.80 -1.34
C ILE A 90 2.01 -7.42 -1.55
N VAL A 91 1.81 -6.49 -0.62
CA VAL A 91 2.49 -5.18 -0.63
C VAL A 91 3.98 -5.35 -0.37
N ASP A 92 4.36 -6.21 0.56
CA ASP A 92 5.77 -6.56 0.78
C ASP A 92 6.41 -7.17 -0.47
N SER A 93 5.68 -8.09 -1.16
CA SER A 93 6.13 -8.65 -2.43
C SER A 93 6.41 -7.56 -3.48
N PHE A 94 5.54 -6.56 -3.56
CA PHE A 94 5.72 -5.43 -4.48
C PHE A 94 6.93 -4.58 -4.11
N LEU A 95 7.05 -4.17 -2.84
CA LEU A 95 8.16 -3.33 -2.39
C LEU A 95 9.51 -4.04 -2.53
N ASP A 96 9.56 -5.36 -2.29
CA ASP A 96 10.77 -6.17 -2.52
C ASP A 96 11.14 -6.29 -4.01
N SER A 97 10.17 -6.13 -4.93
CA SER A 97 10.36 -6.31 -6.38
C SER A 97 10.88 -5.07 -7.10
N VAL A 98 10.92 -3.92 -6.44
CA VAL A 98 11.29 -2.62 -7.02
C VAL A 98 12.54 -2.04 -6.35
N ASN A 99 13.28 -1.20 -7.07
CA ASN A 99 14.39 -0.49 -6.47
C ASN A 99 13.89 0.78 -5.76
N LEU A 100 14.04 0.81 -4.44
CA LEU A 100 13.62 1.91 -3.57
C LEU A 100 14.78 2.79 -3.10
N THR A 101 16.00 2.54 -3.55
CA THR A 101 17.19 3.31 -3.13
C THR A 101 17.01 4.80 -3.41
N GLY A 102 17.03 5.60 -2.35
CA GLY A 102 16.85 7.05 -2.46
C GLY A 102 15.44 7.52 -2.79
N THR A 103 14.48 6.60 -2.91
CA THR A 103 13.08 6.93 -3.20
C THR A 103 12.35 7.34 -1.92
N THR A 104 11.52 8.37 -2.00
CA THR A 104 10.59 8.69 -0.93
C THR A 104 9.36 7.79 -1.04
N VAL A 105 9.04 7.06 0.03
CA VAL A 105 7.87 6.17 0.11
C VAL A 105 6.87 6.73 1.11
N VAL A 106 5.62 6.88 0.70
CA VAL A 106 4.54 7.42 1.52
C VAL A 106 3.41 6.41 1.62
N PRO A 107 3.28 5.70 2.75
CA PRO A 107 2.16 4.78 2.94
C PRO A 107 0.83 5.51 3.09
N PHE A 108 -0.22 4.97 2.51
CA PHE A 108 -1.59 5.33 2.86
C PHE A 108 -2.46 4.08 2.96
N ALA A 109 -3.53 4.14 3.72
CA ALA A 109 -4.33 2.96 3.95
C ALA A 109 -5.81 3.26 4.07
N THR A 110 -6.61 2.23 3.85
CA THR A 110 -8.00 2.17 4.30
C THR A 110 -8.10 1.17 5.44
N SER A 111 -8.93 1.44 6.42
CA SER A 111 -8.97 0.65 7.65
C SER A 111 -10.36 0.59 8.26
N GLY A 112 -10.70 -0.54 8.85
CA GLY A 112 -11.90 -0.70 9.66
C GLY A 112 -11.80 -0.09 11.07
N GLY A 113 -10.63 0.40 11.48
CA GLY A 113 -10.43 0.98 12.81
C GLY A 113 -8.98 1.14 13.25
N SER A 114 -8.06 0.32 12.74
CA SER A 114 -6.64 0.41 13.08
C SER A 114 -5.97 1.61 12.41
N GLY A 115 -4.99 2.22 13.10
CA GLY A 115 -4.12 3.24 12.51
C GLY A 115 -3.04 2.64 11.60
N ILE A 116 -2.28 3.50 10.93
CA ILE A 116 -1.25 3.09 9.95
C ILE A 116 0.18 3.04 10.52
N SER A 117 0.41 3.56 11.71
CA SER A 117 1.76 3.74 12.26
C SER A 117 2.57 2.46 12.29
N ARG A 118 1.97 1.34 12.69
CA ARG A 118 2.65 0.06 12.76
C ARG A 118 3.07 -0.46 11.38
N ALA A 119 2.23 -0.29 10.37
CA ALA A 119 2.57 -0.63 8.99
C ALA A 119 3.69 0.27 8.47
N THR A 120 3.62 1.58 8.73
CA THR A 120 4.68 2.53 8.35
C THR A 120 6.03 2.15 8.95
N GLU A 121 6.07 1.85 10.24
CA GLU A 121 7.29 1.43 10.92
C GLU A 121 7.84 0.12 10.37
N ARG A 122 6.96 -0.83 10.05
CA ARG A 122 7.36 -2.10 9.47
C ARG A 122 7.96 -1.91 8.07
N ILE A 123 7.34 -1.12 7.21
CA ILE A 123 7.88 -0.79 5.87
C ILE A 123 9.24 -0.09 6.01
N ARG A 124 9.37 0.86 6.93
CA ARG A 124 10.64 1.56 7.20
C ARG A 124 11.75 0.61 7.62
N LYS A 125 11.43 -0.37 8.44
CA LYS A 125 12.38 -1.39 8.91
C LYS A 125 12.80 -2.36 7.80
N LEU A 126 11.88 -2.75 6.93
CA LEU A 126 12.14 -3.67 5.83
C LEU A 126 12.91 -3.01 4.69
N HIS A 127 12.75 -1.70 4.49
CA HIS A 127 13.33 -0.94 3.38
C HIS A 127 14.14 0.27 3.88
N PRO A 128 15.26 0.03 4.59
CA PRO A 128 16.10 1.11 5.13
C PRO A 128 16.78 1.96 4.03
N GLU A 129 16.84 1.46 2.80
CA GLU A 129 17.34 2.17 1.62
C GLU A 129 16.40 3.27 1.13
N ALA A 130 15.12 3.23 1.53
CA ALA A 130 14.10 4.21 1.17
C ALA A 130 13.92 5.27 2.26
N ARG A 131 13.49 6.46 1.87
CA ARG A 131 12.99 7.48 2.79
C ARG A 131 11.50 7.26 3.04
N VAL A 132 11.13 6.52 4.08
CA VAL A 132 9.72 6.25 4.40
C VAL A 132 9.17 7.34 5.30
N LEU A 133 8.20 8.11 4.80
CA LEU A 133 7.50 9.15 5.54
C LEU A 133 6.31 8.58 6.33
N ASP A 134 5.79 9.37 7.25
CA ASP A 134 4.61 8.97 8.02
C ASP A 134 3.38 8.85 7.11
N GLY A 135 2.70 7.73 7.26
CA GLY A 135 1.54 7.40 6.46
C GLY A 135 0.25 8.02 6.99
N ARG A 136 -0.82 7.89 6.20
CA ARG A 136 -2.15 8.38 6.56
C ARG A 136 -3.25 7.37 6.21
N VAL A 137 -4.25 7.25 7.09
CA VAL A 137 -5.50 6.53 6.78
C VAL A 137 -6.42 7.46 6.00
N LEU A 138 -6.88 7.01 4.84
CA LEU A 138 -7.73 7.77 3.91
C LEU A 138 -9.15 7.20 3.88
N ASN A 139 -9.78 7.06 5.03
CA ASN A 139 -11.17 6.65 5.13
C ASN A 139 -12.13 7.81 4.80
N GLY A 140 -13.38 7.47 4.46
CA GLY A 140 -14.46 8.44 4.34
C GLY A 140 -14.38 9.34 3.12
N SER A 141 -13.68 8.94 2.07
CA SER A 141 -13.59 9.67 0.79
C SER A 141 -13.21 11.15 0.95
N PRO A 142 -12.02 11.46 1.46
CA PRO A 142 -11.58 12.84 1.60
C PRO A 142 -11.60 13.57 0.26
N SER A 143 -11.89 14.89 0.29
CA SER A 143 -11.93 15.69 -0.94
C SER A 143 -10.54 15.77 -1.61
N GLY A 144 -10.52 15.97 -2.91
CA GLY A 144 -9.26 16.14 -3.66
C GLY A 144 -8.38 17.25 -3.09
N ARG A 145 -8.98 18.36 -2.64
CA ARG A 145 -8.26 19.45 -1.99
C ARG A 145 -7.52 18.98 -0.73
N ARG A 146 -8.19 18.24 0.16
CA ARG A 146 -7.56 17.72 1.39
C ARG A 146 -6.46 16.70 1.09
N LEU A 147 -6.61 15.92 0.02
CA LEU A 147 -5.59 14.98 -0.42
C LEU A 147 -4.35 15.70 -0.95
N ALA A 148 -4.53 16.72 -1.79
CA ALA A 148 -3.44 17.56 -2.30
C ALA A 148 -2.72 18.29 -1.17
N GLU A 149 -3.45 18.95 -0.27
CA GLU A 149 -2.90 19.64 0.90
C GLU A 149 -2.07 18.70 1.80
N TRP A 150 -2.52 17.44 1.96
CA TRP A 150 -1.75 16.46 2.71
C TRP A 150 -0.43 16.14 2.04
N VAL A 151 -0.43 15.87 0.74
CA VAL A 151 0.79 15.52 0.00
C VAL A 151 1.75 16.70 -0.08
N ASP A 152 1.24 17.91 -0.31
CA ASP A 152 2.05 19.14 -0.32
C ASP A 152 2.71 19.40 1.04
N GLY A 153 2.02 19.06 2.12
CA GLY A 153 2.52 19.19 3.48
C GLY A 153 3.63 18.20 3.87
N LEU A 154 3.91 17.18 3.04
CA LEU A 154 4.95 16.19 3.33
C LEU A 154 6.37 16.70 3.07
N GLY A 155 6.53 17.81 2.37
CA GLY A 155 7.84 18.43 2.13
C GLY A 155 8.75 17.59 1.21
N MET A 156 8.17 16.97 0.21
CA MET A 156 8.87 16.14 -0.80
C MET A 156 9.35 17.00 -1.96
#